data_4f8b8c83870fe7940c98d4c288097dc9
#
_entry.id   4f8b8c83870fe7940c98d4c288097dc9
#
_cell.length_a   1.000
_cell.length_b   1.000
_cell.length_c   1.000
_cell.angle_alpha   90.00
_cell.angle_beta   90.00
_cell.angle_gamma   90.00
#
_symmetry.space_group_name_H-M   'P 1'
#
loop_
_entity.id
_entity.type
_entity.pdbx_description
1 polymer ?
#
loop_
_entity_poly.entity_id
_entity_poly.type
_entity_poly.pdbx_seq_one_letter_code
_entity_poly.pdbx_strand_id
1 'polypeptide(L)'
;VSGSSVPTIQFTSTGFVAPAQSAVLTGVQSDMNAAFGGNLNPALNTPQGQLASSEAAIIGDCNNQFVYFTTQTDPNYAQGRMLDAIAQIYFLTRNSPEPTTVQAACSGAQGVVIPTGALAIDTAGNLYSCTTGGTIPVGGSITLSFACSTNGPIPCPAGSLTTIYQAIPGWDSITNAADGVIGSNVESDASFRARRAASVAVNAVATNDAVLANVLAVPNVLDAYVTDNPTASPVTIQGQTIAANALFVCVSGGAQADIATAIWKKKPPGIPMTGSTSVTVTDTGSGYQVPYPTYAIEYQIAASLPIMFAVTMKSGSGVPSNALSLVQAAIINAFAGGDGGLRARIGAYIFASRYYAPVAAIGPWAQIVSILIGSPNATAAVVTGSISGATLTVTAVSSGTLAVGQYLFDASGNIMVGTIITALGTGTGGTGTYTVSISQTVSSETVNAVMPSLNDILVNINQAPTIANNQITLTLV
;
A
#
# COMPACT_ATOMS: atom_id res chain seq x y z
N VAL A 1 -1.58 43.19 -40.35
CA VAL A 1 -0.57 43.14 -39.28
C VAL A 1 0.53 42.27 -39.81
N SER A 2 1.73 42.83 -40.08
CA SER A 2 2.94 42.02 -40.32
C SER A 2 3.14 41.10 -39.12
N GLY A 3 3.49 39.83 -39.36
CA GLY A 3 3.67 38.88 -38.29
C GLY A 3 4.68 39.34 -37.25
N SER A 4 4.48 38.96 -35.99
CA SER A 4 5.42 39.24 -34.91
C SER A 4 6.77 38.55 -35.16
N SER A 5 7.86 39.16 -34.72
CA SER A 5 9.20 38.57 -34.70
C SER A 5 9.37 37.51 -33.56
N VAL A 6 8.37 37.39 -32.70
CA VAL A 6 8.38 36.41 -31.64
C VAL A 6 8.24 35.00 -32.26
N PRO A 7 9.15 34.04 -31.92
CA PRO A 7 9.07 32.67 -32.46
C PRO A 7 7.76 32.03 -32.07
N THR A 8 7.13 31.30 -33.01
CA THR A 8 5.90 30.58 -32.78
C THR A 8 6.21 29.23 -32.12
N ILE A 9 5.26 28.76 -31.32
CA ILE A 9 5.19 27.39 -30.78
C ILE A 9 5.17 26.39 -31.96
N GLN A 10 5.86 25.27 -31.79
CA GLN A 10 5.92 24.23 -32.82
C GLN A 10 5.42 22.89 -32.24
N PHE A 11 4.69 22.13 -33.07
CA PHE A 11 4.39 20.72 -32.84
C PHE A 11 5.34 19.91 -33.69
N THR A 12 6.19 19.11 -33.03
CA THR A 12 7.16 18.23 -33.67
C THR A 12 6.76 16.76 -33.49
N SER A 13 7.50 15.87 -34.10
CA SER A 13 7.33 14.40 -33.87
C SER A 13 7.59 13.97 -32.42
N THR A 14 8.27 14.82 -31.65
CA THR A 14 8.54 14.59 -30.21
C THR A 14 7.58 15.31 -29.29
N GLY A 15 6.59 16.00 -29.84
CA GLY A 15 5.55 16.72 -29.10
C GLY A 15 5.64 18.22 -29.26
N PHE A 16 5.06 18.93 -28.31
CA PHE A 16 4.99 20.40 -28.25
C PHE A 16 6.34 20.98 -27.79
N VAL A 17 6.86 21.93 -28.56
CA VAL A 17 8.10 22.62 -28.26
C VAL A 17 7.83 24.13 -28.16
N ALA A 18 8.07 24.69 -26.97
CA ALA A 18 8.02 26.13 -26.75
C ALA A 18 9.38 26.77 -27.13
N PRO A 19 9.37 27.97 -27.69
CA PRO A 19 10.61 28.68 -27.93
C PRO A 19 11.32 29.07 -26.65
N ALA A 20 12.64 29.16 -26.69
CA ALA A 20 13.43 29.62 -25.55
C ALA A 20 13.02 31.04 -25.13
N GLN A 21 12.94 31.30 -23.82
CA GLN A 21 12.53 32.59 -23.27
C GLN A 21 13.41 33.78 -23.81
N SER A 22 14.70 33.54 -24.02
CA SER A 22 15.60 34.50 -24.62
C SER A 22 15.24 34.86 -26.08
N ALA A 23 14.76 33.86 -26.84
CA ALA A 23 14.32 34.10 -28.22
C ALA A 23 13.00 34.89 -28.26
N VAL A 24 12.08 34.60 -27.30
CA VAL A 24 10.84 35.37 -27.13
C VAL A 24 11.18 36.82 -26.80
N LEU A 25 12.08 37.09 -25.83
CA LEU A 25 12.51 38.45 -25.47
C LEU A 25 13.13 39.18 -26.66
N THR A 26 14.00 38.52 -27.42
CA THR A 26 14.60 39.11 -28.63
C THR A 26 13.54 39.46 -29.66
N GLY A 27 12.52 38.61 -29.86
CA GLY A 27 11.41 38.89 -30.76
C GLY A 27 10.59 40.10 -30.33
N VAL A 28 10.21 40.17 -29.04
CA VAL A 28 9.47 41.31 -28.48
C VAL A 28 10.26 42.61 -28.60
N GLN A 29 11.56 42.59 -28.30
CA GLN A 29 12.44 43.77 -28.45
C GLN A 29 12.55 44.20 -29.91
N SER A 30 12.60 43.28 -30.85
CA SER A 30 12.61 43.56 -32.28
C SER A 30 11.32 44.25 -32.74
N ASP A 31 10.16 43.70 -32.31
CA ASP A 31 8.86 44.27 -32.68
C ASP A 31 8.65 45.66 -32.08
N MET A 32 9.03 45.89 -30.82
CA MET A 32 9.01 47.18 -30.18
C MET A 32 9.93 48.18 -30.91
N ASN A 33 11.17 47.75 -31.20
CA ASN A 33 12.12 48.59 -31.91
C ASN A 33 11.60 49.01 -33.29
N ALA A 34 10.99 48.07 -34.01
CA ALA A 34 10.37 48.40 -35.32
C ALA A 34 9.19 49.36 -35.18
N ALA A 35 8.33 49.20 -34.15
CA ALA A 35 7.19 50.05 -33.90
C ALA A 35 7.59 51.53 -33.59
N PHE A 36 8.75 51.71 -32.95
CA PHE A 36 9.26 53.01 -32.55
C PHE A 36 10.35 53.61 -33.50
N GLY A 37 10.48 53.07 -34.71
CA GLY A 37 11.35 53.61 -35.74
C GLY A 37 12.81 53.19 -35.72
N GLY A 38 13.16 52.09 -34.98
CA GLY A 38 14.42 51.39 -35.13
C GLY A 38 15.57 51.85 -34.23
N ASN A 39 15.35 52.77 -33.30
CA ASN A 39 16.41 53.34 -32.44
C ASN A 39 16.19 53.19 -30.94
N LEU A 40 15.40 52.21 -30.51
CA LEU A 40 15.17 51.95 -29.09
C LEU A 40 16.40 51.33 -28.44
N ASN A 41 16.71 51.76 -27.21
CA ASN A 41 17.68 51.09 -26.36
C ASN A 41 17.05 49.87 -25.74
N PRO A 42 17.48 48.63 -26.06
CA PRO A 42 16.87 47.40 -25.55
C PRO A 42 17.35 47.01 -24.13
N ALA A 43 18.21 47.80 -23.50
CA ALA A 43 18.79 47.48 -22.20
C ALA A 43 17.69 47.35 -21.15
N LEU A 44 17.75 46.28 -20.34
CA LEU A 44 16.73 45.92 -19.34
C LEU A 44 16.55 46.94 -18.19
N ASN A 45 17.47 47.90 -18.07
CA ASN A 45 17.37 49.00 -17.12
C ASN A 45 16.62 50.22 -17.69
N THR A 46 16.14 50.17 -18.95
CA THR A 46 15.30 51.18 -19.56
C THR A 46 13.82 50.82 -19.42
N PRO A 47 12.90 51.84 -19.43
CA PRO A 47 11.45 51.56 -19.38
C PRO A 47 10.96 50.62 -20.47
N GLN A 48 11.43 50.81 -21.72
CA GLN A 48 11.08 49.97 -22.86
C GLN A 48 11.68 48.55 -22.74
N GLY A 49 12.90 48.42 -22.19
CA GLY A 49 13.51 47.12 -21.92
C GLY A 49 12.78 46.35 -20.83
N GLN A 50 12.32 47.04 -19.78
CA GLN A 50 11.49 46.44 -18.73
C GLN A 50 10.12 46.01 -19.26
N LEU A 51 9.49 46.83 -20.12
CA LEU A 51 8.22 46.46 -20.74
C LEU A 51 8.37 45.24 -21.64
N ALA A 52 9.41 45.18 -22.49
CA ALA A 52 9.72 44.05 -23.33
C ALA A 52 9.97 42.76 -22.50
N SER A 53 10.67 42.91 -21.38
CA SER A 53 10.91 41.77 -20.44
C SER A 53 9.62 41.28 -19.82
N SER A 54 8.73 42.18 -19.40
CA SER A 54 7.43 41.81 -18.82
C SER A 54 6.52 41.13 -19.85
N GLU A 55 6.46 41.62 -21.07
CA GLU A 55 5.69 41.02 -22.16
C GLU A 55 6.24 39.64 -22.54
N ALA A 56 7.56 39.51 -22.65
CA ALA A 56 8.21 38.22 -22.89
C ALA A 56 7.94 37.24 -21.78
N ALA A 57 7.90 37.67 -20.51
CA ALA A 57 7.57 36.82 -19.37
C ALA A 57 6.12 36.30 -19.46
N ILE A 58 5.16 37.16 -19.80
CA ILE A 58 3.75 36.77 -19.98
C ILE A 58 3.62 35.73 -21.11
N ILE A 59 4.29 35.96 -22.24
CA ILE A 59 4.30 35.00 -23.36
C ILE A 59 4.91 33.69 -22.94
N GLY A 60 6.03 33.72 -22.19
CA GLY A 60 6.67 32.54 -21.65
C GLY A 60 5.79 31.75 -20.70
N ASP A 61 5.08 32.45 -19.82
CA ASP A 61 4.11 31.78 -18.91
C ASP A 61 2.95 31.12 -19.67
N CYS A 62 2.42 31.82 -20.69
CA CYS A 62 1.43 31.21 -21.60
C CYS A 62 1.97 29.96 -22.29
N ASN A 63 3.18 30.02 -22.82
CA ASN A 63 3.84 28.86 -23.45
C ASN A 63 4.01 27.71 -22.48
N ASN A 64 4.43 27.97 -21.23
CA ASN A 64 4.57 26.97 -20.20
C ASN A 64 3.23 26.33 -19.84
N GLN A 65 2.15 27.11 -19.78
CA GLN A 65 0.80 26.57 -19.57
C GLN A 65 0.36 25.66 -20.73
N PHE A 66 0.68 26.02 -21.98
CA PHE A 66 0.42 25.13 -23.11
C PHE A 66 1.23 23.84 -23.07
N VAL A 67 2.52 23.90 -22.71
CA VAL A 67 3.35 22.70 -22.50
C VAL A 67 2.71 21.81 -21.42
N TYR A 68 2.32 22.41 -20.30
CA TYR A 68 1.64 21.67 -19.23
C TYR A 68 0.34 21.04 -19.74
N PHE A 69 -0.52 21.81 -20.41
CA PHE A 69 -1.79 21.31 -20.94
C PHE A 69 -1.61 20.14 -21.92
N THR A 70 -0.64 20.25 -22.84
CA THR A 70 -0.37 19.18 -23.80
C THR A 70 0.18 17.92 -23.14
N THR A 71 1.02 18.04 -22.10
CA THR A 71 1.47 16.87 -21.31
C THR A 71 0.32 16.21 -20.56
N GLN A 72 -0.73 16.97 -20.17
CA GLN A 72 -1.90 16.41 -19.50
C GLN A 72 -2.81 15.59 -20.44
N THR A 73 -2.63 15.69 -21.75
CA THR A 73 -3.37 14.83 -22.71
C THR A 73 -2.72 13.45 -22.91
N ASP A 74 -1.46 13.29 -22.50
CA ASP A 74 -0.78 11.99 -22.54
C ASP A 74 -1.19 11.13 -21.32
N PRO A 75 -1.76 9.95 -21.56
CA PRO A 75 -2.17 9.04 -20.49
C PRO A 75 -1.07 8.66 -19.49
N ASN A 76 0.21 8.78 -19.86
CA ASN A 76 1.35 8.41 -19.01
C ASN A 76 1.81 9.57 -18.11
N TYR A 77 1.48 10.81 -18.48
CA TYR A 77 1.91 12.03 -17.78
C TYR A 77 0.73 12.79 -17.14
N ALA A 78 -0.50 12.54 -17.60
CA ALA A 78 -1.69 13.18 -17.06
C ALA A 78 -1.81 13.00 -15.54
N GLN A 79 -2.31 14.03 -14.86
CA GLN A 79 -2.45 14.09 -13.41
C GLN A 79 -3.87 14.53 -13.02
N GLY A 80 -4.30 14.18 -11.82
CA GLY A 80 -5.55 14.61 -11.22
C GLY A 80 -6.73 14.45 -12.17
N ARG A 81 -7.50 15.54 -12.34
CA ARG A 81 -8.73 15.54 -13.14
C ARG A 81 -8.54 15.14 -14.60
N MET A 82 -7.39 15.46 -15.20
CA MET A 82 -7.14 15.08 -16.59
C MET A 82 -6.92 13.57 -16.73
N LEU A 83 -6.20 12.99 -15.78
CA LEU A 83 -6.07 11.53 -15.71
C LEU A 83 -7.43 10.86 -15.47
N ASP A 84 -8.27 11.43 -14.62
CA ASP A 84 -9.62 10.91 -14.35
C ASP A 84 -10.50 10.96 -15.62
N ALA A 85 -10.41 12.07 -16.39
CA ALA A 85 -11.14 12.20 -17.65
C ALA A 85 -10.67 11.18 -18.70
N ILE A 86 -9.36 10.94 -18.81
CA ILE A 86 -8.81 9.91 -19.69
C ILE A 86 -9.28 8.52 -19.24
N ALA A 87 -9.29 8.25 -17.93
CA ALA A 87 -9.71 6.96 -17.39
C ALA A 87 -11.20 6.69 -17.61
N GLN A 88 -12.06 7.72 -17.62
CA GLN A 88 -13.49 7.59 -17.94
C GLN A 88 -13.74 7.06 -19.36
N ILE A 89 -12.84 7.30 -20.32
CA ILE A 89 -12.93 6.72 -21.66
C ILE A 89 -12.87 5.18 -21.59
N TYR A 90 -12.21 4.64 -20.57
CA TYR A 90 -12.09 3.20 -20.28
C TYR A 90 -13.10 2.74 -19.21
N PHE A 91 -14.11 3.56 -18.89
CA PHE A 91 -15.13 3.29 -17.86
C PHE A 91 -14.54 3.06 -16.47
N LEU A 92 -13.40 3.68 -16.19
CA LEU A 92 -12.74 3.63 -14.89
C LEU A 92 -13.01 4.90 -14.08
N THR A 93 -13.28 4.71 -12.80
CA THR A 93 -13.33 5.77 -11.79
C THR A 93 -12.23 5.53 -10.76
N ARG A 94 -11.67 6.62 -10.22
CA ARG A 94 -10.68 6.56 -9.14
C ARG A 94 -11.30 5.96 -7.89
N ASN A 95 -10.60 5.05 -7.22
CA ASN A 95 -11.06 4.51 -5.96
C ASN A 95 -11.11 5.61 -4.89
N SER A 96 -12.25 5.71 -4.24
CA SER A 96 -12.46 6.66 -3.14
C SER A 96 -11.67 6.25 -1.91
N PRO A 97 -11.34 7.20 -1.01
CA PRO A 97 -10.71 6.85 0.25
C PRO A 97 -11.69 6.06 1.12
N GLU A 98 -11.17 5.10 1.85
CA GLU A 98 -11.94 4.27 2.77
C GLU A 98 -11.51 4.48 4.22
N PRO A 99 -12.42 4.41 5.19
CA PRO A 99 -12.08 4.52 6.60
C PRO A 99 -11.47 3.23 7.13
N THR A 100 -10.69 3.33 8.18
CA THR A 100 -10.31 2.18 9.00
C THR A 100 -11.54 1.60 9.68
N THR A 101 -11.71 0.27 9.60
CA THR A 101 -12.80 -0.45 10.24
C THR A 101 -12.28 -1.37 11.35
N VAL A 102 -13.06 -1.51 12.42
CA VAL A 102 -12.66 -2.31 13.58
C VAL A 102 -13.87 -3.03 14.18
N GLN A 103 -13.64 -4.27 14.61
CA GLN A 103 -14.61 -5.01 15.41
C GLN A 103 -14.36 -4.72 16.88
N ALA A 104 -15.40 -4.20 17.56
CA ALA A 104 -15.30 -3.85 18.97
C ALA A 104 -16.38 -4.54 19.80
N ALA A 105 -15.96 -5.11 20.92
CA ALA A 105 -16.86 -5.65 21.94
C ALA A 105 -17.43 -4.47 22.75
N CYS A 106 -18.75 -4.34 22.70
CA CYS A 106 -19.53 -3.38 23.46
C CYS A 106 -20.19 -4.10 24.61
N SER A 107 -19.92 -3.70 25.86
CA SER A 107 -20.47 -4.32 27.05
C SER A 107 -21.37 -3.35 27.80
N GLY A 108 -22.41 -3.91 28.45
CA GLY A 108 -23.38 -3.12 29.19
C GLY A 108 -24.61 -3.92 29.62
N ALA A 109 -25.70 -3.22 29.98
CA ALA A 109 -26.92 -3.85 30.42
C ALA A 109 -27.67 -4.58 29.30
N GLN A 110 -28.24 -5.73 29.62
CA GLN A 110 -29.05 -6.50 28.67
C GLN A 110 -30.22 -5.65 28.11
N GLY A 111 -30.44 -5.76 26.81
CA GLY A 111 -31.53 -5.09 26.12
C GLY A 111 -31.20 -3.66 25.67
N VAL A 112 -30.03 -3.14 26.00
CA VAL A 112 -29.57 -1.83 25.52
C VAL A 112 -29.27 -1.90 24.03
N VAL A 113 -29.86 -0.98 23.27
CA VAL A 113 -29.68 -0.83 21.84
C VAL A 113 -28.54 0.13 21.57
N ILE A 114 -27.50 -0.32 20.90
CA ILE A 114 -26.42 0.53 20.34
C ILE A 114 -26.80 0.79 18.87
N PRO A 115 -27.22 2.00 18.52
CA PRO A 115 -27.68 2.28 17.16
C PRO A 115 -26.50 2.40 16.19
N THR A 116 -26.78 2.23 14.91
CA THR A 116 -25.87 2.69 13.86
C THR A 116 -25.61 4.19 14.03
N GLY A 117 -24.34 4.60 13.91
CA GLY A 117 -23.92 5.98 14.17
C GLY A 117 -23.51 6.25 15.62
N ALA A 118 -23.62 5.29 16.56
CA ALA A 118 -23.08 5.44 17.91
C ALA A 118 -21.57 5.69 17.85
N LEU A 119 -21.07 6.64 18.67
CA LEU A 119 -19.71 7.16 18.57
C LEU A 119 -18.81 6.65 19.69
N ALA A 120 -17.63 6.24 19.33
CA ALA A 120 -16.53 5.87 20.22
C ALA A 120 -15.24 6.57 19.79
N ILE A 121 -14.28 6.71 20.70
CA ILE A 121 -12.99 7.37 20.44
C ILE A 121 -11.86 6.45 20.88
N ASP A 122 -10.80 6.41 20.08
CA ASP A 122 -9.59 5.66 20.42
C ASP A 122 -8.63 6.47 21.31
N THR A 123 -7.58 5.84 21.78
CA THR A 123 -6.56 6.46 22.62
C THR A 123 -5.74 7.54 21.89
N ALA A 124 -5.79 7.58 20.55
CA ALA A 124 -5.14 8.58 19.71
C ALA A 124 -6.06 9.79 19.42
N GLY A 125 -7.33 9.73 19.84
CA GLY A 125 -8.30 10.81 19.63
C GLY A 125 -9.10 10.69 18.34
N ASN A 126 -8.99 9.56 17.61
CA ASN A 126 -9.78 9.35 16.40
C ASN A 126 -11.19 8.88 16.74
N LEU A 127 -12.17 9.46 16.07
CA LEU A 127 -13.59 9.16 16.26
C LEU A 127 -14.04 8.02 15.37
N TYR A 128 -14.74 7.04 15.94
CA TYR A 128 -15.28 5.88 15.25
C TYR A 128 -16.82 5.85 15.39
N SER A 129 -17.50 5.54 14.31
CA SER A 129 -18.96 5.43 14.23
C SER A 129 -19.36 3.97 14.04
N CYS A 130 -20.33 3.50 14.80
CA CYS A 130 -20.90 2.15 14.67
C CYS A 130 -21.59 2.00 13.32
N THR A 131 -21.23 0.96 12.55
CA THR A 131 -21.80 0.72 11.21
C THR A 131 -22.91 -0.30 11.18
N THR A 132 -22.96 -1.22 12.15
CA THR A 132 -23.93 -2.33 12.15
C THR A 132 -25.07 -2.16 13.13
N GLY A 133 -24.83 -1.47 14.26
CA GLY A 133 -25.78 -1.42 15.35
C GLY A 133 -26.06 -2.80 15.96
N GLY A 134 -26.75 -2.83 17.11
CA GLY A 134 -27.15 -4.09 17.74
C GLY A 134 -27.70 -3.92 19.15
N THR A 135 -28.27 -4.98 19.70
CA THR A 135 -28.81 -5.02 21.07
C THR A 135 -27.96 -5.92 21.94
N ILE A 136 -27.54 -5.43 23.11
CA ILE A 136 -26.73 -6.21 24.07
C ILE A 136 -27.54 -7.42 24.55
N PRO A 137 -27.05 -8.66 24.33
CA PRO A 137 -27.73 -9.88 24.73
C PRO A 137 -27.60 -10.14 26.24
N VAL A 138 -28.21 -11.25 26.70
CA VAL A 138 -28.15 -11.73 28.11
C VAL A 138 -26.70 -11.91 28.59
N GLY A 139 -25.77 -12.18 27.70
CA GLY A 139 -24.34 -12.31 28.04
C GLY A 139 -23.63 -10.98 28.35
N GLY A 140 -24.34 -9.84 28.27
CA GLY A 140 -23.81 -8.53 28.65
C GLY A 140 -22.79 -7.92 27.66
N SER A 141 -22.53 -8.56 26.52
CA SER A 141 -21.61 -8.05 25.51
C SER A 141 -22.04 -8.42 24.09
N ILE A 142 -21.77 -7.52 23.13
CA ILE A 142 -22.00 -7.71 21.69
C ILE A 142 -20.81 -7.17 20.92
N THR A 143 -20.37 -7.87 19.87
CA THR A 143 -19.36 -7.37 18.95
C THR A 143 -20.04 -6.64 17.80
N LEU A 144 -19.65 -5.37 17.59
CA LEU A 144 -20.18 -4.50 16.54
C LEU A 144 -19.03 -3.96 15.70
N SER A 145 -19.35 -3.64 14.45
CA SER A 145 -18.39 -3.03 13.52
C SER A 145 -18.43 -1.51 13.67
N PHE A 146 -17.24 -0.91 13.74
CA PHE A 146 -17.03 0.53 13.78
C PHE A 146 -16.14 0.96 12.62
N ALA A 147 -16.41 2.14 12.07
CA ALA A 147 -15.58 2.77 11.04
C ALA A 147 -15.07 4.13 11.54
N CYS A 148 -13.81 4.43 11.28
CA CYS A 148 -13.26 5.74 11.59
C CYS A 148 -14.03 6.83 10.83
N SER A 149 -14.36 7.93 11.50
CA SER A 149 -15.07 9.06 10.88
C SER A 149 -14.21 9.81 9.86
N THR A 150 -12.92 9.64 9.94
CA THR A 150 -11.94 10.17 8.97
C THR A 150 -11.48 9.05 8.07
N ASN A 151 -11.58 9.24 6.75
CA ASN A 151 -11.04 8.31 5.78
C ASN A 151 -9.51 8.33 5.76
N GLY A 152 -8.93 7.20 5.39
CA GLY A 152 -7.49 7.07 5.28
C GLY A 152 -6.91 5.95 6.14
N PRO A 153 -5.60 5.69 6.04
CA PRO A 153 -4.91 4.62 6.74
C PRO A 153 -4.63 5.01 8.21
N ILE A 154 -5.68 5.20 9.00
CA ILE A 154 -5.59 5.55 10.42
C ILE A 154 -5.44 4.26 11.22
N PRO A 155 -4.32 4.02 11.92
CA PRO A 155 -4.14 2.82 12.72
C PRO A 155 -5.12 2.77 13.91
N CYS A 156 -5.72 1.61 14.15
CA CYS A 156 -6.51 1.31 15.34
C CYS A 156 -5.97 0.02 15.98
N PRO A 157 -4.91 0.09 16.79
CA PRO A 157 -4.33 -1.08 17.43
C PRO A 157 -5.31 -1.78 18.38
N ALA A 158 -5.07 -3.07 18.64
CA ALA A 158 -5.83 -3.82 19.63
C ALA A 158 -5.86 -3.10 20.99
N GLY A 159 -7.03 -3.00 21.60
CA GLY A 159 -7.22 -2.30 22.86
C GLY A 159 -7.16 -0.78 22.81
N SER A 160 -7.09 -0.16 21.63
CA SER A 160 -7.03 1.31 21.52
C SER A 160 -8.42 1.97 21.52
N LEU A 161 -9.45 1.31 21.02
CA LEU A 161 -10.82 1.84 21.02
C LEU A 161 -11.48 1.57 22.38
N THR A 162 -11.34 2.52 23.30
CA THR A 162 -11.66 2.29 24.71
C THR A 162 -12.72 3.23 25.31
N THR A 163 -13.05 4.31 24.61
CA THR A 163 -13.90 5.36 25.20
C THR A 163 -15.17 5.55 24.39
N ILE A 164 -16.31 5.52 25.06
CA ILE A 164 -17.61 5.87 24.50
C ILE A 164 -17.67 7.40 24.38
N TYR A 165 -17.74 7.93 23.16
CA TYR A 165 -17.75 9.38 22.92
C TYR A 165 -19.12 10.00 23.24
N GLN A 166 -20.18 9.32 22.85
CA GLN A 166 -21.56 9.76 23.14
C GLN A 166 -22.22 8.73 24.05
N ALA A 167 -22.53 9.13 25.27
CA ALA A 167 -23.09 8.23 26.26
C ALA A 167 -24.48 7.73 25.83
N ILE A 168 -24.67 6.42 25.87
CA ILE A 168 -25.94 5.73 25.73
C ILE A 168 -26.22 5.04 27.07
N PRO A 169 -27.34 5.34 27.75
CA PRO A 169 -27.64 4.76 29.06
C PRO A 169 -27.58 3.22 29.02
N GLY A 170 -26.75 2.63 29.86
CA GLY A 170 -26.56 1.19 29.97
C GLY A 170 -25.53 0.59 28.99
N TRP A 171 -24.86 1.37 28.14
CA TRP A 171 -23.66 0.99 27.44
C TRP A 171 -22.46 1.44 28.25
N ASP A 172 -21.74 0.52 28.87
CA ASP A 172 -20.77 0.80 29.92
C ASP A 172 -19.33 0.85 29.41
N SER A 173 -18.98 0.01 28.42
CA SER A 173 -17.61 -0.05 27.89
C SER A 173 -17.55 -0.53 26.45
N ILE A 174 -16.44 -0.18 25.80
CA ILE A 174 -16.08 -0.63 24.46
C ILE A 174 -14.60 -1.03 24.43
N THR A 175 -14.24 -2.08 23.70
CA THR A 175 -12.85 -2.44 23.43
C THR A 175 -12.75 -3.26 22.15
N ASN A 176 -11.65 -3.09 21.42
CA ASN A 176 -11.30 -3.93 20.26
C ASN A 176 -10.22 -4.94 20.66
N ALA A 177 -10.51 -6.22 20.50
CA ALA A 177 -9.56 -7.29 20.85
C ALA A 177 -8.45 -7.48 19.81
N ALA A 178 -8.67 -7.01 18.58
CA ALA A 178 -7.71 -7.10 17.47
C ALA A 178 -7.53 -5.72 16.81
N ASP A 179 -6.44 -5.60 16.04
CA ASP A 179 -6.18 -4.41 15.24
C ASP A 179 -7.32 -4.18 14.24
N GLY A 180 -7.62 -2.92 13.98
CA GLY A 180 -8.55 -2.54 12.92
C GLY A 180 -7.97 -2.82 11.53
N VAL A 181 -8.86 -3.08 10.57
CA VAL A 181 -8.50 -3.13 9.15
C VAL A 181 -8.26 -1.70 8.69
N ILE A 182 -7.02 -1.41 8.34
CA ILE A 182 -6.57 -0.05 7.99
C ILE A 182 -7.27 0.39 6.70
N GLY A 183 -7.82 1.60 6.73
CA GLY A 183 -8.44 2.25 5.58
C GLY A 183 -7.42 2.67 4.52
N SER A 184 -7.90 3.31 3.48
CA SER A 184 -7.07 3.77 2.37
C SER A 184 -7.31 5.24 2.05
N ASN A 185 -6.25 5.92 1.59
CA ASN A 185 -6.40 7.22 0.95
C ASN A 185 -7.06 7.07 -0.42
N VAL A 186 -7.50 8.19 -1.01
CA VAL A 186 -7.89 8.21 -2.41
C VAL A 186 -6.76 7.64 -3.27
N GLU A 187 -7.11 6.85 -4.26
CA GLU A 187 -6.14 6.21 -5.16
C GLU A 187 -5.20 7.24 -5.79
N SER A 188 -3.89 7.02 -5.66
CA SER A 188 -2.88 7.92 -6.20
C SER A 188 -2.87 7.90 -7.74
N ASP A 189 -2.37 8.98 -8.35
CA ASP A 189 -2.22 9.06 -9.80
C ASP A 189 -1.35 7.93 -10.37
N ALA A 190 -0.31 7.54 -9.65
CA ALA A 190 0.57 6.43 -10.05
C ALA A 190 -0.18 5.09 -10.08
N SER A 191 -0.94 4.79 -9.02
CA SER A 191 -1.75 3.57 -8.91
C SER A 191 -2.88 3.56 -9.94
N PHE A 192 -3.55 4.71 -10.14
CA PHE A 192 -4.63 4.84 -11.08
C PHE A 192 -4.15 4.70 -12.54
N ARG A 193 -2.98 5.25 -12.90
CA ARG A 193 -2.36 5.03 -14.22
C ARG A 193 -2.04 3.56 -14.46
N ALA A 194 -1.47 2.87 -13.45
CA ALA A 194 -1.20 1.44 -13.54
C ALA A 194 -2.48 0.62 -13.76
N ARG A 195 -3.55 0.91 -12.98
CA ARG A 195 -4.84 0.25 -13.11
C ARG A 195 -5.52 0.55 -14.46
N ARG A 196 -5.43 1.78 -14.96
CA ARG A 196 -5.90 2.15 -16.29
C ARG A 196 -5.16 1.37 -17.37
N ALA A 197 -3.82 1.31 -17.31
CA ALA A 197 -3.04 0.54 -18.27
C ALA A 197 -3.44 -0.95 -18.26
N ALA A 198 -3.65 -1.52 -17.06
CA ALA A 198 -4.14 -2.88 -16.91
C ALA A 198 -5.59 -3.07 -17.44
N SER A 199 -6.44 -2.04 -17.39
CA SER A 199 -7.85 -2.14 -17.80
C SER A 199 -8.05 -2.35 -19.29
N VAL A 200 -7.11 -1.94 -20.12
CA VAL A 200 -7.14 -2.22 -21.56
C VAL A 200 -7.10 -3.73 -21.82
N ALA A 201 -6.42 -4.47 -20.93
CA ALA A 201 -6.37 -5.93 -20.96
C ALA A 201 -7.69 -6.59 -20.51
N VAL A 202 -8.60 -5.87 -19.84
CA VAL A 202 -9.90 -6.43 -19.37
C VAL A 202 -10.76 -6.96 -20.53
N ASN A 203 -10.69 -6.35 -21.69
CA ASN A 203 -11.42 -6.82 -22.89
C ASN A 203 -10.70 -7.95 -23.64
N ALA A 204 -9.41 -8.17 -23.39
CA ALA A 204 -8.68 -9.31 -23.91
C ALA A 204 -9.12 -10.62 -23.20
N VAL A 205 -8.85 -11.74 -23.83
CA VAL A 205 -9.00 -13.08 -23.26
C VAL A 205 -7.74 -13.88 -23.53
N ALA A 206 -7.48 -14.88 -22.71
CA ALA A 206 -6.38 -15.81 -22.87
C ALA A 206 -4.97 -15.18 -22.71
N THR A 207 -4.84 -14.02 -22.08
CA THR A 207 -3.55 -13.43 -21.70
C THR A 207 -3.43 -13.32 -20.19
N ASN A 208 -2.21 -13.37 -19.65
CA ASN A 208 -1.96 -13.19 -18.22
C ASN A 208 -2.49 -11.83 -17.73
N ASP A 209 -2.30 -10.77 -18.52
CA ASP A 209 -2.78 -9.43 -18.20
C ASP A 209 -4.32 -9.34 -18.15
N ALA A 210 -5.02 -10.08 -19.02
CA ALA A 210 -6.48 -10.12 -19.01
C ALA A 210 -7.01 -10.82 -17.74
N VAL A 211 -6.37 -11.92 -17.33
CA VAL A 211 -6.69 -12.61 -16.08
C VAL A 211 -6.41 -11.69 -14.88
N LEU A 212 -5.22 -11.08 -14.83
CA LEU A 212 -4.82 -10.15 -13.77
C LEU A 212 -5.80 -8.99 -13.63
N ALA A 213 -6.12 -8.32 -14.74
CA ALA A 213 -7.03 -7.17 -14.74
C ALA A 213 -8.43 -7.55 -14.26
N ASN A 214 -8.95 -8.72 -14.67
CA ASN A 214 -10.27 -9.17 -14.26
C ASN A 214 -10.32 -9.60 -12.78
N VAL A 215 -9.25 -10.20 -12.28
CA VAL A 215 -9.11 -10.54 -10.84
C VAL A 215 -8.99 -9.28 -9.98
N LEU A 216 -8.20 -8.30 -10.39
CA LEU A 216 -8.07 -7.01 -9.68
C LEU A 216 -9.36 -6.19 -9.67
N ALA A 217 -10.28 -6.44 -10.61
CA ALA A 217 -11.60 -5.80 -10.64
C ALA A 217 -12.62 -6.43 -9.66
N VAL A 218 -12.30 -7.57 -9.04
CA VAL A 218 -13.16 -8.20 -8.03
C VAL A 218 -13.15 -7.35 -6.75
N PRO A 219 -14.31 -7.05 -6.17
CA PRO A 219 -14.38 -6.27 -4.93
C PRO A 219 -13.55 -6.87 -3.80
N ASN A 220 -12.86 -6.01 -3.05
CA ASN A 220 -11.98 -6.37 -1.92
C ASN A 220 -10.76 -7.21 -2.29
N VAL A 221 -10.44 -7.38 -3.55
CA VAL A 221 -9.12 -7.86 -3.96
C VAL A 221 -8.11 -6.73 -3.75
N LEU A 222 -7.15 -6.98 -2.87
CA LEU A 222 -6.12 -6.01 -2.52
C LEU A 222 -4.96 -6.04 -3.51
N ASP A 223 -4.55 -7.23 -3.93
CA ASP A 223 -3.48 -7.44 -4.89
C ASP A 223 -3.61 -8.80 -5.55
N ALA A 224 -3.03 -8.93 -6.75
CA ALA A 224 -2.96 -10.20 -7.47
C ALA A 224 -1.68 -10.30 -8.30
N TYR A 225 -1.25 -11.53 -8.53
CA TYR A 225 -0.13 -11.85 -9.40
C TYR A 225 -0.53 -12.99 -10.33
N VAL A 226 -0.22 -12.87 -11.60
CA VAL A 226 -0.53 -13.88 -12.63
C VAL A 226 0.72 -14.16 -13.44
N THR A 227 1.04 -15.43 -13.61
CA THR A 227 2.10 -15.89 -14.49
C THR A 227 1.78 -17.30 -15.00
N ASP A 228 2.48 -17.76 -16.01
CA ASP A 228 2.35 -19.11 -16.54
C ASP A 228 3.71 -19.79 -16.63
N ASN A 229 3.67 -21.11 -16.68
CA ASN A 229 4.81 -21.92 -17.04
C ASN A 229 4.61 -22.50 -18.44
N PRO A 230 5.25 -21.96 -19.48
CA PRO A 230 5.08 -22.44 -20.86
C PRO A 230 5.87 -23.71 -21.16
N THR A 231 6.62 -24.25 -20.17
CA THR A 231 7.48 -25.43 -20.39
C THR A 231 6.76 -26.72 -20.07
N ALA A 232 7.22 -27.82 -20.65
CA ALA A 232 6.68 -29.17 -20.41
C ALA A 232 7.13 -29.82 -19.08
N SER A 233 7.85 -29.06 -18.23
CA SER A 233 8.30 -29.52 -16.91
C SER A 233 7.93 -28.50 -15.85
N PRO A 234 7.71 -28.89 -14.59
CA PRO A 234 7.49 -27.96 -13.49
C PRO A 234 8.68 -27.00 -13.34
N VAL A 235 8.40 -25.70 -13.09
CA VAL A 235 9.40 -24.66 -12.89
C VAL A 235 9.12 -23.94 -11.58
N THR A 236 10.16 -23.67 -10.80
CA THR A 236 10.03 -22.88 -9.57
C THR A 236 10.37 -21.42 -9.89
N ILE A 237 9.39 -20.54 -9.66
CA ILE A 237 9.51 -19.08 -9.83
C ILE A 237 9.31 -18.45 -8.46
N GLN A 238 10.27 -17.69 -7.96
CA GLN A 238 10.18 -16.94 -6.69
C GLN A 238 9.50 -17.74 -5.57
N GLY A 239 10.04 -18.92 -5.27
CA GLY A 239 9.58 -19.78 -4.17
C GLY A 239 8.32 -20.61 -4.44
N GLN A 240 7.66 -20.46 -5.60
CA GLN A 240 6.48 -21.23 -5.98
C GLN A 240 6.78 -22.17 -7.16
N THR A 241 6.50 -23.44 -7.01
CA THR A 241 6.58 -24.42 -8.12
C THR A 241 5.29 -24.40 -8.92
N ILE A 242 5.39 -24.11 -10.21
CA ILE A 242 4.28 -24.08 -11.17
C ILE A 242 4.37 -25.33 -12.05
N ALA A 243 3.26 -26.05 -12.14
CA ALA A 243 3.19 -27.28 -12.96
C ALA A 243 3.47 -26.98 -14.44
N ALA A 244 3.78 -28.04 -15.22
CA ALA A 244 4.03 -27.92 -16.65
C ALA A 244 2.82 -27.35 -17.40
N ASN A 245 3.04 -26.41 -18.30
CA ASN A 245 2.02 -25.74 -19.12
C ASN A 245 0.86 -25.13 -18.32
N ALA A 246 1.08 -24.74 -17.06
CA ALA A 246 0.03 -24.31 -16.15
C ALA A 246 0.03 -22.80 -15.94
N LEU A 247 -1.16 -22.24 -15.75
CA LEU A 247 -1.39 -20.89 -15.26
C LEU A 247 -1.31 -20.88 -13.73
N PHE A 248 -0.64 -19.89 -13.18
CA PHE A 248 -0.59 -19.59 -11.75
C PHE A 248 -1.20 -18.23 -11.47
N VAL A 249 -2.16 -18.19 -10.56
CA VAL A 249 -2.81 -16.96 -10.10
C VAL A 249 -2.73 -16.92 -8.59
N CYS A 250 -2.16 -15.87 -8.04
CA CYS A 250 -2.11 -15.62 -6.60
C CYS A 250 -2.89 -14.36 -6.27
N VAL A 251 -3.74 -14.40 -5.24
CA VAL A 251 -4.65 -13.30 -4.90
C VAL A 251 -4.63 -13.04 -3.40
N SER A 252 -4.63 -11.76 -3.04
CA SER A 252 -4.80 -11.27 -1.67
C SER A 252 -6.14 -10.54 -1.55
N GLY A 253 -7.00 -10.98 -0.61
CA GLY A 253 -8.34 -10.42 -0.43
C GLY A 253 -9.37 -10.95 -1.45
N GLY A 254 -10.60 -10.43 -1.36
CA GLY A 254 -11.70 -10.78 -2.24
C GLY A 254 -12.44 -12.08 -1.89
N ALA A 255 -13.65 -12.23 -2.43
CA ALA A 255 -14.45 -13.44 -2.25
C ALA A 255 -14.01 -14.55 -3.21
N GLN A 256 -13.82 -15.77 -2.70
CA GLN A 256 -13.26 -16.88 -3.48
C GLN A 256 -14.07 -17.23 -4.74
N ALA A 257 -15.41 -17.22 -4.64
CA ALA A 257 -16.29 -17.51 -5.76
C ALA A 257 -16.18 -16.48 -6.90
N ASP A 258 -16.06 -15.19 -6.53
CA ASP A 258 -15.94 -14.10 -7.49
C ASP A 258 -14.57 -14.12 -8.17
N ILE A 259 -13.49 -14.40 -7.41
CA ILE A 259 -12.14 -14.59 -7.94
C ILE A 259 -12.10 -15.74 -8.93
N ALA A 260 -12.64 -16.90 -8.55
CA ALA A 260 -12.70 -18.06 -9.45
C ALA A 260 -13.49 -17.77 -10.75
N THR A 261 -14.61 -17.07 -10.62
CA THR A 261 -15.42 -16.63 -11.78
C THR A 261 -14.64 -15.64 -12.66
N ALA A 262 -13.90 -14.72 -12.06
CA ALA A 262 -13.07 -13.76 -12.78
C ALA A 262 -11.94 -14.46 -13.57
N ILE A 263 -11.26 -15.43 -12.96
CA ILE A 263 -10.24 -16.24 -13.61
C ILE A 263 -10.86 -17.06 -14.76
N TRP A 264 -11.96 -17.78 -14.49
CA TRP A 264 -12.63 -18.61 -15.47
C TRP A 264 -13.01 -17.85 -16.74
N LYS A 265 -13.52 -16.64 -16.61
CA LYS A 265 -13.93 -15.78 -17.74
C LYS A 265 -12.77 -15.41 -18.67
N LYS A 266 -11.54 -15.39 -18.18
CA LYS A 266 -10.39 -14.82 -18.91
C LYS A 266 -9.26 -15.81 -19.17
N LYS A 267 -9.19 -16.92 -18.44
CA LYS A 267 -8.16 -17.93 -18.67
C LYS A 267 -8.29 -18.58 -20.05
N PRO A 268 -7.21 -19.07 -20.66
CA PRO A 268 -7.29 -19.90 -21.85
C PRO A 268 -8.12 -21.18 -21.59
N PRO A 269 -8.92 -21.63 -22.54
CA PRO A 269 -9.61 -22.91 -22.44
C PRO A 269 -8.61 -24.08 -22.27
N GLY A 270 -8.92 -25.02 -21.36
CA GLY A 270 -8.13 -26.24 -21.19
C GLY A 270 -6.76 -26.07 -20.52
N ILE A 271 -6.34 -24.84 -20.16
CA ILE A 271 -5.05 -24.64 -19.47
C ILE A 271 -5.08 -25.28 -18.07
N PRO A 272 -4.09 -26.11 -17.70
CA PRO A 272 -3.90 -26.52 -16.32
C PRO A 272 -3.66 -25.32 -15.42
N MET A 273 -4.01 -25.45 -14.14
CA MET A 273 -3.81 -24.41 -13.14
C MET A 273 -3.03 -24.95 -11.97
N THR A 274 -2.27 -24.08 -11.32
CA THR A 274 -1.52 -24.38 -10.10
C THR A 274 -2.02 -23.49 -8.98
N GLY A 275 -2.43 -24.12 -7.86
CA GLY A 275 -2.88 -23.40 -6.66
C GLY A 275 -3.32 -24.37 -5.57
N SER A 276 -3.38 -23.88 -4.33
CA SER A 276 -3.85 -24.69 -3.17
C SER A 276 -5.35 -24.54 -2.90
N THR A 277 -6.01 -23.57 -3.53
CA THR A 277 -7.45 -23.33 -3.38
C THR A 277 -8.15 -23.72 -4.67
N SER A 278 -9.16 -24.60 -4.56
CA SER A 278 -9.97 -25.02 -5.71
C SER A 278 -11.42 -24.61 -5.50
N VAL A 279 -11.99 -23.91 -6.47
CA VAL A 279 -13.38 -23.44 -6.44
C VAL A 279 -14.08 -23.86 -7.74
N THR A 280 -15.25 -24.48 -7.61
CA THR A 280 -16.05 -24.92 -8.77
C THR A 280 -16.88 -23.74 -9.29
N VAL A 281 -16.71 -23.42 -10.56
CA VAL A 281 -17.53 -22.46 -11.30
C VAL A 281 -18.49 -23.22 -12.20
N THR A 282 -19.78 -22.88 -12.14
CA THR A 282 -20.83 -23.43 -13.00
C THR A 282 -21.14 -22.47 -14.13
N ASP A 283 -21.03 -22.93 -15.37
CA ASP A 283 -21.37 -22.14 -16.54
C ASP A 283 -22.86 -22.24 -16.86
N THR A 284 -23.60 -21.20 -16.50
CA THR A 284 -25.03 -21.06 -16.77
C THR A 284 -25.33 -20.26 -18.05
N GLY A 285 -24.36 -20.15 -18.94
CA GLY A 285 -24.51 -19.44 -20.21
C GLY A 285 -25.67 -19.99 -21.06
N SER A 286 -26.26 -19.11 -21.86
CA SER A 286 -27.47 -19.42 -22.66
C SER A 286 -27.31 -20.56 -23.67
N GLY A 287 -26.10 -21.02 -23.94
CA GLY A 287 -25.80 -22.16 -24.80
C GLY A 287 -25.91 -23.53 -24.13
N TYR A 288 -26.10 -23.58 -22.80
CA TYR A 288 -26.13 -24.81 -22.04
C TYR A 288 -27.49 -25.09 -21.39
N GLN A 289 -27.79 -26.37 -21.19
CA GLN A 289 -28.95 -26.85 -20.44
C GLN A 289 -28.48 -27.68 -19.23
N VAL A 290 -29.37 -27.88 -18.27
CA VAL A 290 -29.10 -28.71 -17.08
C VAL A 290 -28.85 -30.18 -17.49
N PRO A 291 -27.79 -30.83 -16.99
CA PRO A 291 -26.78 -30.32 -16.03
C PRO A 291 -25.77 -29.36 -16.68
N TYR A 292 -25.59 -28.21 -16.08
CA TYR A 292 -24.64 -27.20 -16.55
C TYR A 292 -23.19 -27.68 -16.44
N PRO A 293 -22.28 -27.27 -17.35
CA PRO A 293 -20.86 -27.53 -17.24
C PRO A 293 -20.27 -26.89 -15.98
N THR A 294 -19.36 -27.62 -15.35
CA THR A 294 -18.64 -27.13 -14.16
C THR A 294 -17.14 -27.15 -14.42
N TYR A 295 -16.44 -26.17 -13.87
CA TYR A 295 -15.00 -25.99 -14.01
C TYR A 295 -14.37 -25.83 -12.64
N ALA A 296 -13.41 -26.71 -12.30
CA ALA A 296 -12.55 -26.51 -11.12
C ALA A 296 -11.52 -25.44 -11.46
N ILE A 297 -11.53 -24.34 -10.71
CA ILE A 297 -10.58 -23.25 -10.85
C ILE A 297 -9.65 -23.28 -9.66
N GLU A 298 -8.38 -23.55 -9.95
CA GLU A 298 -7.34 -23.61 -8.93
C GLU A 298 -6.54 -22.32 -8.94
N TYR A 299 -6.28 -21.78 -7.74
CA TYR A 299 -5.47 -20.58 -7.55
C TYR A 299 -4.87 -20.56 -6.15
N GLN A 300 -3.94 -19.67 -5.90
CA GLN A 300 -3.27 -19.49 -4.62
C GLN A 300 -3.86 -18.30 -3.87
N ILE A 301 -4.27 -18.49 -2.62
CA ILE A 301 -4.48 -17.37 -1.69
C ILE A 301 -3.10 -16.99 -1.16
N ALA A 302 -2.75 -15.70 -1.29
CA ALA A 302 -1.45 -15.19 -0.86
C ALA A 302 -1.25 -15.38 0.65
N ALA A 303 -0.17 -16.01 1.04
CA ALA A 303 0.25 -16.06 2.44
C ALA A 303 0.74 -14.66 2.89
N SER A 304 0.42 -14.26 4.11
CA SER A 304 0.94 -13.00 4.67
C SER A 304 2.46 -13.08 4.84
N LEU A 305 3.17 -12.10 4.32
CA LEU A 305 4.60 -11.89 4.55
C LEU A 305 4.79 -10.61 5.35
N PRO A 306 4.97 -10.68 6.68
CA PRO A 306 5.22 -9.50 7.49
C PRO A 306 6.59 -8.91 7.15
N ILE A 307 6.61 -7.59 6.90
CA ILE A 307 7.84 -6.83 6.63
C ILE A 307 8.17 -5.99 7.85
N MET A 308 9.38 -6.19 8.39
CA MET A 308 9.88 -5.46 9.54
C MET A 308 10.77 -4.31 9.10
N PHE A 309 10.71 -3.21 9.84
CA PHE A 309 11.52 -2.02 9.64
C PHE A 309 12.29 -1.68 10.91
N ALA A 310 13.61 -1.54 10.80
CA ALA A 310 14.46 -0.95 11.82
C ALA A 310 14.93 0.42 11.33
N VAL A 311 14.40 1.47 11.95
CA VAL A 311 14.73 2.85 11.62
C VAL A 311 15.69 3.38 12.69
N THR A 312 16.84 3.90 12.27
CA THR A 312 17.80 4.58 13.14
C THR A 312 17.83 6.05 12.77
N MET A 313 17.63 6.91 13.76
CA MET A 313 17.65 8.36 13.60
C MET A 313 18.60 9.01 14.60
N LYS A 314 19.04 10.22 14.27
CA LYS A 314 19.84 11.04 15.16
C LYS A 314 19.01 11.51 16.35
N SER A 315 19.53 11.32 17.57
CA SER A 315 18.90 11.87 18.78
C SER A 315 19.14 13.38 18.88
N GLY A 316 18.21 14.10 19.47
CA GLY A 316 18.33 15.54 19.66
C GLY A 316 17.12 16.12 20.40
N SER A 317 17.26 17.34 20.94
CA SER A 317 16.20 18.02 21.70
C SER A 317 14.97 18.39 20.88
N GLY A 318 15.06 18.31 19.54
CA GLY A 318 13.93 18.54 18.62
C GLY A 318 13.11 17.30 18.30
N VAL A 319 13.53 16.11 18.76
CA VAL A 319 12.78 14.86 18.50
C VAL A 319 11.54 14.82 19.41
N PRO A 320 10.32 14.75 18.85
CA PRO A 320 9.12 14.73 19.67
C PRO A 320 8.95 13.38 20.39
N SER A 321 8.22 13.38 21.51
CA SER A 321 7.97 12.17 22.31
C SER A 321 7.19 11.09 21.56
N ASN A 322 6.39 11.47 20.56
CA ASN A 322 5.63 10.58 19.68
C ASN A 322 6.36 10.26 18.35
N ALA A 323 7.69 10.45 18.28
CA ALA A 323 8.47 10.21 17.06
C ALA A 323 8.23 8.81 16.46
N LEU A 324 8.15 7.78 17.31
CA LEU A 324 7.89 6.41 16.84
C LEU A 324 6.57 6.32 16.08
N SER A 325 5.47 6.85 16.61
CA SER A 325 4.17 6.78 15.94
C SER A 325 4.13 7.58 14.65
N LEU A 326 4.84 8.69 14.56
CA LEU A 326 4.97 9.47 13.31
C LEU A 326 5.74 8.69 12.24
N VAL A 327 6.82 8.02 12.62
CA VAL A 327 7.61 7.17 11.73
C VAL A 327 6.78 5.97 11.25
N GLN A 328 6.06 5.32 12.17
CA GLN A 328 5.16 4.21 11.84
C GLN A 328 4.09 4.63 10.83
N ALA A 329 3.41 5.75 11.07
CA ALA A 329 2.39 6.28 10.17
C ALA A 329 2.95 6.57 8.76
N ALA A 330 4.13 7.20 8.68
CA ALA A 330 4.76 7.52 7.40
C ALA A 330 5.15 6.26 6.61
N ILE A 331 5.73 5.26 7.27
CA ILE A 331 6.11 4.00 6.61
C ILE A 331 4.88 3.22 6.17
N ILE A 332 3.85 3.08 7.01
CA ILE A 332 2.61 2.37 6.67
C ILE A 332 1.90 3.07 5.51
N ASN A 333 1.80 4.40 5.54
CA ASN A 333 1.23 5.17 4.44
C ASN A 333 1.98 4.95 3.12
N ALA A 334 3.32 5.00 3.15
CA ALA A 334 4.16 4.74 1.97
C ALA A 334 4.07 3.28 1.51
N PHE A 335 3.97 2.32 2.44
CA PHE A 335 3.81 0.90 2.12
C PHE A 335 2.50 0.61 1.39
N ALA A 336 1.44 1.30 1.76
CA ALA A 336 0.14 1.25 1.09
C ALA A 336 0.09 2.10 -0.20
N GLY A 337 1.13 2.89 -0.52
CA GLY A 337 1.16 3.80 -1.67
C GLY A 337 0.39 5.10 -1.46
N GLY A 338 0.03 5.43 -0.21
CA GLY A 338 -0.74 6.63 0.11
C GLY A 338 0.05 7.94 0.00
N ASP A 339 1.36 7.86 -0.16
CA ASP A 339 2.27 8.97 -0.44
C ASP A 339 2.41 9.29 -1.95
N GLY A 340 1.59 8.67 -2.80
CA GLY A 340 1.63 8.84 -4.26
C GLY A 340 2.60 7.91 -4.99
N GLY A 341 3.38 7.10 -4.27
CA GLY A 341 4.25 6.08 -4.84
C GLY A 341 3.56 4.73 -5.06
N LEU A 342 4.31 3.76 -5.57
CA LEU A 342 3.81 2.39 -5.71
C LEU A 342 3.71 1.72 -4.34
N ARG A 343 2.61 1.01 -4.12
CA ARG A 343 2.43 0.14 -2.95
C ARG A 343 3.35 -1.08 -3.01
N ALA A 344 3.62 -1.69 -1.86
CA ALA A 344 4.24 -3.01 -1.79
C ALA A 344 3.30 -4.08 -2.39
N ARG A 345 3.84 -5.00 -3.22
CA ARG A 345 3.05 -5.93 -4.03
C ARG A 345 3.59 -7.36 -4.00
N ILE A 346 2.71 -8.31 -4.32
CA ILE A 346 3.05 -9.71 -4.58
C ILE A 346 4.08 -9.80 -5.72
N GLY A 347 5.13 -10.58 -5.53
CA GLY A 347 6.16 -10.82 -6.54
C GLY A 347 7.11 -9.65 -6.82
N ALA A 348 7.03 -8.56 -6.05
CA ALA A 348 7.84 -7.37 -6.26
C ALA A 348 8.96 -7.23 -5.22
N TYR A 349 9.98 -6.44 -5.55
CA TYR A 349 10.99 -6.02 -4.58
C TYR A 349 10.46 -4.87 -3.71
N ILE A 350 10.75 -4.94 -2.42
CA ILE A 350 10.57 -3.85 -1.46
C ILE A 350 11.94 -3.32 -1.13
N PHE A 351 12.21 -2.04 -1.45
CA PHE A 351 13.47 -1.37 -1.18
C PHE A 351 13.37 -0.48 0.05
N ALA A 352 14.29 -0.59 0.99
CA ALA A 352 14.38 0.31 2.15
C ALA A 352 14.51 1.77 1.73
N SER A 353 15.21 2.04 0.62
CA SER A 353 15.41 3.38 0.05
C SER A 353 14.10 4.10 -0.29
N ARG A 354 13.03 3.37 -0.63
CA ARG A 354 11.69 3.89 -0.92
C ARG A 354 11.10 4.67 0.25
N TYR A 355 11.49 4.33 1.49
CA TYR A 355 10.89 4.86 2.71
C TYR A 355 11.66 6.04 3.30
N TYR A 356 12.85 6.39 2.78
CA TYR A 356 13.62 7.52 3.28
C TYR A 356 12.89 8.86 3.06
N ALA A 357 12.35 9.10 1.89
CA ALA A 357 11.66 10.35 1.57
C ALA A 357 10.40 10.58 2.42
N PRO A 358 9.44 9.64 2.54
CA PRO A 358 8.27 9.83 3.39
C PRO A 358 8.61 9.97 4.87
N VAL A 359 9.65 9.28 5.36
CA VAL A 359 10.09 9.43 6.75
C VAL A 359 10.78 10.77 6.97
N ALA A 360 11.62 11.25 6.05
CA ALA A 360 12.25 12.56 6.13
C ALA A 360 11.24 13.72 6.06
N ALA A 361 10.12 13.52 5.36
CA ALA A 361 9.06 14.52 5.22
C ALA A 361 8.26 14.77 6.51
N ILE A 362 8.40 13.95 7.56
CA ILE A 362 7.71 14.12 8.85
C ILE A 362 8.11 15.45 9.52
N GLY A 363 9.36 15.87 9.35
CA GLY A 363 9.84 17.12 9.89
C GLY A 363 11.37 17.23 9.92
N PRO A 364 11.92 18.43 10.17
CA PRO A 364 13.37 18.68 10.15
C PRO A 364 14.15 17.92 11.21
N TRP A 365 13.48 17.42 12.25
CA TRP A 365 14.06 16.59 13.30
C TRP A 365 14.32 15.13 12.84
N ALA A 366 13.66 14.68 11.77
CA ALA A 366 13.74 13.31 11.26
C ALA A 366 15.04 13.09 10.45
N GLN A 367 16.18 13.14 11.16
CA GLN A 367 17.50 12.92 10.59
C GLN A 367 17.80 11.42 10.55
N ILE A 368 17.55 10.79 9.41
CA ILE A 368 17.64 9.34 9.24
C ILE A 368 19.11 8.93 9.09
N VAL A 369 19.56 8.03 9.94
CA VAL A 369 20.88 7.38 9.85
C VAL A 369 20.77 6.16 8.94
N SER A 370 19.77 5.31 9.18
CA SER A 370 19.49 4.12 8.34
C SER A 370 18.05 3.68 8.45
N ILE A 371 17.56 3.06 7.38
CA ILE A 371 16.35 2.24 7.38
C ILE A 371 16.75 0.88 6.83
N LEU A 372 16.59 -0.16 7.64
CA LEU A 372 16.83 -1.54 7.26
C LEU A 372 15.52 -2.31 7.35
N ILE A 373 15.38 -3.32 6.50
CA ILE A 373 14.19 -4.14 6.42
C ILE A 373 14.50 -5.62 6.63
N GLY A 374 13.50 -6.38 7.04
CA GLY A 374 13.58 -7.83 7.25
C GLY A 374 12.26 -8.52 6.94
N SER A 375 12.31 -9.81 6.68
CA SER A 375 11.14 -10.66 6.51
C SER A 375 11.42 -12.09 6.94
N PRO A 376 10.40 -12.90 7.22
CA PRO A 376 10.57 -14.33 7.54
C PRO A 376 11.24 -15.17 6.45
N ASN A 377 11.33 -14.64 5.22
CA ASN A 377 12.07 -15.30 4.13
C ASN A 377 13.60 -15.24 4.33
N ALA A 378 14.10 -14.39 5.24
CA ALA A 378 15.52 -14.24 5.55
C ALA A 378 15.73 -14.38 7.07
N THR A 379 15.74 -15.62 7.57
CA THR A 379 15.91 -15.91 8.99
C THR A 379 17.36 -15.77 9.44
N ALA A 380 17.58 -15.09 10.57
CA ALA A 380 18.87 -14.99 11.23
C ALA A 380 19.17 -16.19 12.13
N ALA A 381 18.12 -16.80 12.72
CA ALA A 381 18.23 -18.03 13.47
C ALA A 381 16.93 -18.87 13.36
N VAL A 382 17.08 -20.18 13.48
CA VAL A 382 15.98 -21.14 13.57
C VAL A 382 16.21 -21.98 14.83
N VAL A 383 15.23 -21.97 15.74
CA VAL A 383 15.33 -22.62 17.04
C VAL A 383 14.05 -23.42 17.34
N THR A 384 14.13 -24.36 18.28
CA THR A 384 12.97 -24.97 18.89
C THR A 384 12.77 -24.36 20.27
N GLY A 385 11.58 -23.85 20.54
CA GLY A 385 11.29 -23.18 21.79
C GLY A 385 9.82 -23.01 22.08
N SER A 386 9.50 -22.57 23.29
CA SER A 386 8.17 -22.26 23.78
C SER A 386 8.14 -20.89 24.43
N ILE A 387 6.98 -20.22 24.42
CA ILE A 387 6.82 -18.95 25.14
C ILE A 387 5.81 -19.13 26.25
N SER A 388 6.15 -18.67 27.44
CA SER A 388 5.24 -18.59 28.59
C SER A 388 5.34 -17.21 29.24
N GLY A 389 4.25 -16.46 29.16
CA GLY A 389 4.28 -15.05 29.51
C GLY A 389 5.25 -14.27 28.60
N ALA A 390 6.16 -13.51 29.16
CA ALA A 390 7.19 -12.78 28.43
C ALA A 390 8.54 -13.53 28.33
N THR A 391 8.55 -14.86 28.58
CA THR A 391 9.76 -15.68 28.56
C THR A 391 9.73 -16.67 27.41
N LEU A 392 10.65 -16.53 26.46
CA LEU A 392 10.97 -17.55 25.47
C LEU A 392 11.99 -18.52 26.07
N THR A 393 11.68 -19.80 26.07
CA THR A 393 12.59 -20.90 26.45
C THR A 393 13.01 -21.66 25.20
N VAL A 394 14.29 -21.62 24.87
CA VAL A 394 14.88 -22.30 23.71
C VAL A 394 15.52 -23.62 24.16
N THR A 395 15.09 -24.71 23.57
CA THR A 395 15.56 -26.05 23.89
C THR A 395 16.57 -26.59 22.89
N ALA A 396 16.50 -26.12 21.62
CA ALA A 396 17.43 -26.51 20.58
C ALA A 396 17.63 -25.37 19.58
N VAL A 397 18.81 -25.32 18.95
CA VAL A 397 19.15 -24.40 17.86
C VAL A 397 19.43 -25.21 16.62
N SER A 398 18.66 -24.96 15.56
CA SER A 398 18.86 -25.61 14.26
C SER A 398 19.85 -24.84 13.40
N SER A 399 19.83 -23.51 13.45
CA SER A 399 20.77 -22.65 12.74
C SER A 399 20.83 -21.24 13.34
N GLY A 400 21.91 -20.53 13.11
CA GLY A 400 22.09 -19.13 13.48
C GLY A 400 22.25 -18.89 14.99
N THR A 401 22.10 -17.63 15.40
CA THR A 401 22.21 -17.19 16.79
C THR A 401 21.10 -16.19 17.14
N LEU A 402 20.54 -16.31 18.34
CA LEU A 402 19.55 -15.38 18.84
C LEU A 402 20.22 -14.12 19.39
N ALA A 403 19.62 -12.96 19.12
CA ALA A 403 20.07 -11.66 19.59
C ALA A 403 18.90 -10.75 19.97
N VAL A 404 19.16 -9.79 20.84
CA VAL A 404 18.21 -8.71 21.17
C VAL A 404 17.88 -7.93 19.90
N GLY A 405 16.59 -7.59 19.70
CA GLY A 405 16.09 -6.88 18.54
C GLY A 405 15.60 -7.79 17.41
N GLN A 406 15.80 -9.10 17.50
CA GLN A 406 15.23 -10.05 16.52
C GLN A 406 13.73 -10.20 16.74
N TYR A 407 12.99 -10.19 15.63
CA TYR A 407 11.58 -10.54 15.57
C TYR A 407 11.41 -12.05 15.52
N LEU A 408 10.40 -12.57 16.20
CA LEU A 408 10.09 -14.00 16.28
C LEU A 408 8.85 -14.33 15.45
N PHE A 409 8.93 -15.44 14.72
CA PHE A 409 7.85 -15.99 13.90
C PHE A 409 7.82 -17.51 13.97
N ASP A 410 6.65 -18.07 13.75
CA ASP A 410 6.44 -19.49 13.51
C ASP A 410 5.63 -19.73 12.23
N ALA A 411 5.67 -20.93 11.69
CA ALA A 411 4.94 -21.28 10.48
C ALA A 411 3.42 -21.41 10.72
N SER A 412 3.02 -21.66 11.95
CA SER A 412 1.62 -21.89 12.35
C SER A 412 0.88 -20.62 12.70
N GLY A 413 1.60 -19.50 12.90
CA GLY A 413 1.04 -18.19 13.29
C GLY A 413 0.62 -18.12 14.76
N ASN A 414 1.18 -18.99 15.64
CA ASN A 414 0.90 -18.99 17.07
C ASN A 414 1.64 -17.86 17.80
N ILE A 415 2.81 -17.44 17.26
CA ILE A 415 3.56 -16.29 17.77
C ILE A 415 2.94 -14.99 17.24
N MET A 416 2.53 -14.11 18.14
CA MET A 416 1.97 -12.81 17.78
C MET A 416 2.99 -12.01 16.97
N VAL A 417 2.57 -11.50 15.81
CA VAL A 417 3.39 -10.69 14.93
C VAL A 417 3.89 -9.44 15.67
N GLY A 418 5.18 -9.12 15.53
CA GLY A 418 5.82 -8.03 16.27
C GLY A 418 6.43 -8.43 17.61
N THR A 419 6.42 -9.74 17.95
CA THR A 419 7.18 -10.24 19.12
C THR A 419 8.67 -10.10 18.86
N ILE A 420 9.39 -9.39 19.75
CA ILE A 420 10.82 -9.09 19.63
C ILE A 420 11.55 -9.61 20.89
N ILE A 421 12.76 -10.13 20.72
CA ILE A 421 13.65 -10.41 21.86
C ILE A 421 14.13 -9.07 22.43
N THR A 422 13.78 -8.79 23.69
CA THR A 422 14.13 -7.53 24.37
C THR A 422 15.33 -7.66 25.30
N ALA A 423 15.59 -8.86 25.82
CA ALA A 423 16.75 -9.14 26.66
C ALA A 423 17.18 -10.61 26.58
N LEU A 424 18.47 -10.84 26.83
CA LEU A 424 19.00 -12.18 27.07
C LEU A 424 18.71 -12.57 28.53
N GLY A 425 18.34 -13.84 28.72
CA GLY A 425 18.19 -14.46 30.04
C GLY A 425 19.36 -15.40 30.32
N THR A 426 19.10 -16.69 30.48
CA THR A 426 20.16 -17.70 30.59
C THR A 426 20.80 -18.04 29.26
N GLY A 427 20.13 -17.75 28.13
CA GLY A 427 20.63 -17.95 26.77
C GLY A 427 21.51 -16.78 26.33
N THR A 428 22.64 -17.10 25.69
CA THR A 428 23.59 -16.11 25.15
C THR A 428 23.69 -16.21 23.62
N GLY A 429 22.56 -16.46 22.97
CA GLY A 429 22.46 -16.67 21.53
C GLY A 429 22.10 -18.11 21.12
N GLY A 430 22.13 -19.05 22.07
CA GLY A 430 21.82 -20.45 21.88
C GLY A 430 20.62 -20.92 22.72
N THR A 431 20.69 -22.14 23.28
CA THR A 431 19.69 -22.66 24.22
C THR A 431 19.66 -21.85 25.50
N GLY A 432 18.49 -21.73 26.13
CA GLY A 432 18.28 -20.96 27.35
C GLY A 432 17.03 -20.09 27.27
N THR A 433 16.91 -19.14 28.16
CA THR A 433 15.77 -18.23 28.25
C THR A 433 16.08 -16.86 27.67
N TYR A 434 15.04 -16.20 27.12
CA TYR A 434 15.09 -14.85 26.58
C TYR A 434 13.82 -14.12 26.97
N THR A 435 13.89 -12.80 27.15
CA THR A 435 12.71 -11.98 27.37
C THR A 435 12.16 -11.51 26.03
N VAL A 436 10.84 -11.59 25.85
CA VAL A 436 10.14 -11.14 24.66
C VAL A 436 9.21 -9.96 24.96
N SER A 437 8.94 -9.14 23.94
CA SER A 437 8.15 -7.90 24.06
C SER A 437 6.66 -8.14 24.32
N ILE A 438 6.12 -9.26 23.85
CA ILE A 438 4.68 -9.58 23.94
C ILE A 438 4.49 -10.81 24.83
N SER A 439 3.70 -10.65 25.90
CA SER A 439 3.32 -11.75 26.79
C SER A 439 2.29 -12.64 26.11
N GLN A 440 2.61 -13.94 25.93
CA GLN A 440 1.78 -14.91 25.24
C GLN A 440 2.10 -16.34 25.69
N THR A 441 1.30 -17.30 25.26
CA THR A 441 1.55 -18.72 25.53
C THR A 441 1.65 -19.47 24.20
N VAL A 442 2.83 -20.00 23.91
CA VAL A 442 3.14 -20.76 22.70
C VAL A 442 3.77 -22.08 23.11
N SER A 443 3.21 -23.20 22.67
CA SER A 443 3.77 -24.53 22.89
C SER A 443 5.12 -24.68 22.17
N SER A 444 5.88 -25.70 22.56
CA SER A 444 7.19 -25.94 21.94
C SER A 444 7.06 -26.24 20.44
N GLU A 445 7.64 -25.39 19.63
CA GLU A 445 7.60 -25.47 18.18
C GLU A 445 8.86 -24.84 17.54
N THR A 446 8.94 -24.86 16.19
CA THR A 446 10.00 -24.19 15.46
C THR A 446 9.75 -22.69 15.42
N VAL A 447 10.68 -21.94 15.97
CA VAL A 447 10.67 -20.47 16.02
C VAL A 447 11.75 -19.93 15.07
N ASN A 448 11.36 -19.08 14.16
CA ASN A 448 12.25 -18.35 13.27
C ASN A 448 12.52 -16.96 13.84
N ALA A 449 13.79 -16.56 13.90
CA ALA A 449 14.20 -15.23 14.33
C ALA A 449 14.73 -14.44 13.15
N VAL A 450 14.28 -13.19 13.00
CA VAL A 450 14.61 -12.29 11.91
C VAL A 450 15.17 -10.97 12.44
N MET A 451 16.33 -10.57 11.94
CA MET A 451 16.89 -9.24 12.21
C MET A 451 16.72 -8.37 10.96
N PRO A 452 16.05 -7.20 11.05
CA PRO A 452 16.05 -6.26 9.93
C PRO A 452 17.48 -5.77 9.64
N SER A 453 18.03 -6.24 8.53
CA SER A 453 19.43 -5.97 8.15
C SER A 453 19.62 -5.80 6.64
N LEU A 454 18.54 -5.89 5.86
CA LEU A 454 18.56 -5.86 4.40
C LEU A 454 18.16 -4.49 3.88
N ASN A 455 18.64 -4.17 2.67
CA ASN A 455 18.23 -2.96 1.94
C ASN A 455 17.07 -3.22 0.98
N ASP A 456 16.85 -4.49 0.62
CA ASP A 456 15.76 -4.92 -0.24
C ASP A 456 15.27 -6.31 0.15
N ILE A 457 14.01 -6.59 -0.15
CA ILE A 457 13.36 -7.89 0.04
C ILE A 457 12.57 -8.22 -1.22
N LEU A 458 12.79 -9.42 -1.76
CA LEU A 458 11.93 -9.98 -2.78
C LEU A 458 10.72 -10.66 -2.12
N VAL A 459 9.53 -10.20 -2.45
CA VAL A 459 8.28 -10.88 -2.07
C VAL A 459 8.05 -12.04 -3.02
N ASN A 460 7.87 -13.25 -2.52
CA ASN A 460 7.56 -14.40 -3.35
C ASN A 460 6.19 -14.24 -4.02
N ILE A 461 5.99 -14.91 -5.17
CA ILE A 461 4.73 -14.78 -5.94
C ILE A 461 3.52 -15.44 -5.27
N ASN A 462 3.71 -16.18 -4.20
CA ASN A 462 2.66 -16.78 -3.37
C ASN A 462 2.45 -16.04 -2.03
N GLN A 463 3.08 -14.88 -1.85
CA GLN A 463 3.05 -14.11 -0.61
C GLN A 463 2.58 -12.68 -0.86
N ALA A 464 1.76 -12.15 0.04
CA ALA A 464 1.38 -10.75 0.08
C ALA A 464 2.14 -10.03 1.21
N PRO A 465 2.86 -8.93 0.92
CA PRO A 465 3.57 -8.18 1.94
C PRO A 465 2.56 -7.48 2.86
N THR A 466 2.80 -7.56 4.16
CA THR A 466 1.97 -6.94 5.21
C THR A 466 2.84 -6.12 6.15
N ILE A 467 2.24 -5.11 6.78
CA ILE A 467 2.91 -4.25 7.75
C ILE A 467 1.93 -3.83 8.85
N ALA A 468 2.43 -3.75 10.07
CA ALA A 468 1.72 -3.22 11.25
C ALA A 468 2.67 -2.37 12.10
N ASN A 469 2.13 -1.57 13.02
CA ASN A 469 2.93 -0.68 13.88
C ASN A 469 4.01 -1.44 14.66
N ASN A 470 3.70 -2.61 15.19
CA ASN A 470 4.62 -3.46 15.97
C ASN A 470 5.76 -4.08 15.15
N GLN A 471 5.75 -3.93 13.83
CA GLN A 471 6.82 -4.34 12.92
C GLN A 471 7.82 -3.23 12.60
N ILE A 472 7.62 -2.04 13.16
CA ILE A 472 8.46 -0.86 12.92
C ILE A 472 9.07 -0.42 14.23
N THR A 473 10.40 -0.47 14.32
CA THR A 473 11.17 0.01 15.47
C THR A 473 11.92 1.29 15.14
N LEU A 474 12.05 2.17 16.12
CA LEU A 474 12.85 3.39 16.05
C LEU A 474 13.94 3.36 17.12
N THR A 475 15.18 3.52 16.69
CA THR A 475 16.34 3.70 17.57
C THR A 475 16.89 5.10 17.39
N LEU A 476 17.08 5.82 18.48
CA LEU A 476 17.71 7.14 18.50
C LEU A 476 19.18 7.01 18.92
N VAL A 477 20.10 7.57 18.12
CA VAL A 477 21.56 7.49 18.30
C VAL A 477 22.23 8.86 18.33
#